data_4be4e55f9ec5f75a653bdcf549d051b8
#
_entry.id   4be4e55f9ec5f75a653bdcf549d051b8
#
_cell.length_a   1.000
_cell.length_b   1.000
_cell.length_c   1.000
_cell.angle_alpha   90.00
_cell.angle_beta   90.00
_cell.angle_gamma   90.00
#
_symmetry.space_group_name_H-M   'P 1'
#
loop_
_entity.id
_entity.type
_entity.pdbx_description
1 polymer ?
#
loop_
_entity_poly.entity_id
_entity_poly.type
_entity_poly.pdbx_seq_one_letter_code
_entity_poly.pdbx_strand_id
1 'polypeptide(L)'
;LNAEKMYKVYWIFWGYELYIALAQEGRYELLDKKLHFYSAKSYIYPGKYNKFLRKILGKEIMCDVLRKAIPFIDYFCFWNYEDYLLFQREYNTNIQFKYFAYQAMNKEEQSENEIEHSSFEKEKKILINHQASLSANHISIMEKVASIDKLNEYSKIIPLSYGFSSIRNLVLKEGRKMFGEQFIPILSYMPKNEY
;
A
#
# COMPACT_ATOMS: atom_id res chain seq x y z
N LEU A 1 0.70 42.65 2.76
CA LEU A 1 -0.36 42.33 3.72
C LEU A 1 -0.66 40.85 3.59
N ASN A 2 -0.06 40.01 4.44
CA ASN A 2 -0.45 38.62 4.60
C ASN A 2 -1.85 38.64 5.24
N ALA A 3 -2.89 38.40 4.45
CA ALA A 3 -4.18 38.06 5.01
C ALA A 3 -3.99 36.79 5.85
N GLU A 4 -4.14 36.87 7.14
CA GLU A 4 -4.10 35.69 8.01
C GLU A 4 -5.14 34.70 7.49
N LYS A 5 -4.67 33.50 7.20
CA LYS A 5 -5.50 32.43 6.70
C LYS A 5 -6.57 32.11 7.75
N MET A 6 -7.84 32.42 7.48
CA MET A 6 -8.94 32.29 8.44
C MET A 6 -9.26 30.82 8.78
N TYR A 7 -8.67 29.85 8.08
CA TYR A 7 -8.89 28.42 8.28
C TYR A 7 -7.59 27.63 8.24
N LYS A 8 -7.59 26.48 8.87
CA LYS A 8 -6.50 25.51 8.82
C LYS A 8 -6.85 24.36 7.89
N VAL A 9 -5.87 23.91 7.10
CA VAL A 9 -6.03 22.80 6.17
C VAL A 9 -5.33 21.58 6.73
N TYR A 10 -6.10 20.52 6.95
CA TYR A 10 -5.65 19.22 7.43
C TYR A 10 -5.62 18.25 6.24
N TRP A 11 -4.45 17.74 5.89
CA TRP A 11 -4.33 16.71 4.89
C TRP A 11 -4.36 15.34 5.55
N ILE A 12 -5.48 14.65 5.41
CA ILE A 12 -5.62 13.26 5.84
C ILE A 12 -4.91 12.39 4.81
N PHE A 13 -3.77 11.83 5.20
CA PHE A 13 -2.89 11.08 4.33
C PHE A 13 -3.37 9.63 4.18
N TRP A 14 -3.36 9.11 2.94
CA TRP A 14 -3.75 7.74 2.62
C TRP A 14 -2.58 6.87 2.14
N GLY A 15 -1.39 7.42 2.05
CA GLY A 15 -0.18 6.74 1.59
C GLY A 15 0.07 6.85 0.10
N TYR A 16 -0.96 6.65 -0.69
CA TYR A 16 -0.90 6.58 -2.15
C TYR A 16 -0.31 7.84 -2.80
N GLU A 17 -0.73 9.01 -2.38
CA GLU A 17 -0.40 10.28 -3.01
C GLU A 17 1.09 10.59 -2.96
N LEU A 18 1.70 10.42 -1.78
CA LEU A 18 3.12 10.70 -1.56
C LEU A 18 3.99 9.71 -2.33
N TYR A 19 3.74 8.42 -2.17
CA TYR A 19 4.58 7.38 -2.76
C TYR A 19 4.52 7.39 -4.28
N ILE A 20 3.35 7.65 -4.87
CA ILE A 20 3.22 7.81 -6.32
C ILE A 20 3.91 9.08 -6.81
N ALA A 21 3.76 10.19 -6.10
CA ALA A 21 4.42 11.44 -6.47
C ALA A 21 5.94 11.26 -6.49
N LEU A 22 6.51 10.66 -5.44
CA LEU A 22 7.95 10.37 -5.34
C LEU A 22 8.41 9.40 -6.43
N ALA A 23 7.63 8.37 -6.72
CA ALA A 23 7.94 7.43 -7.78
C ALA A 23 7.88 8.08 -9.18
N GLN A 24 6.93 8.97 -9.41
CA GLN A 24 6.85 9.75 -10.66
C GLN A 24 8.04 10.69 -10.84
N GLU A 25 8.63 11.15 -9.74
CA GLU A 25 9.86 11.96 -9.74
C GLU A 25 11.13 11.11 -9.80
N GLY A 26 11.02 9.78 -9.70
CA GLY A 26 12.17 8.86 -9.66
C GLY A 26 12.92 8.86 -8.34
N ARG A 27 12.29 9.33 -7.27
CA ARG A 27 12.85 9.45 -5.91
C ARG A 27 12.47 8.28 -5.00
N TYR A 28 11.54 7.42 -5.45
CA TYR A 28 11.09 6.25 -4.73
C TYR A 28 10.79 5.10 -5.69
N GLU A 29 11.29 3.90 -5.38
CA GLU A 29 11.01 2.69 -6.16
C GLU A 29 9.79 1.96 -5.58
N LEU A 30 8.60 2.36 -6.03
CA LEU A 30 7.33 1.82 -5.54
C LEU A 30 7.06 0.39 -5.99
N LEU A 31 7.54 0.03 -7.19
CA LEU A 31 7.29 -1.27 -7.79
C LEU A 31 8.57 -2.04 -8.02
N ASP A 32 8.50 -3.34 -7.77
CA ASP A 32 9.51 -4.28 -8.25
C ASP A 32 9.69 -4.17 -9.77
N LYS A 33 10.95 -4.28 -10.22
CA LYS A 33 11.32 -4.27 -11.65
C LYS A 33 10.53 -5.29 -12.47
N LYS A 34 10.21 -6.45 -11.90
CA LYS A 34 9.40 -7.51 -12.54
C LYS A 34 7.97 -7.07 -12.81
N LEU A 35 7.47 -6.10 -12.05
CA LEU A 35 6.12 -5.57 -12.21
C LEU A 35 6.05 -4.36 -13.15
N HIS A 36 7.20 -3.82 -13.59
CA HIS A 36 7.22 -2.65 -14.48
C HIS A 36 6.48 -2.89 -15.80
N PHE A 37 6.54 -4.11 -16.36
CA PHE A 37 5.80 -4.44 -17.57
C PHE A 37 4.28 -4.32 -17.37
N TYR A 38 3.78 -4.76 -16.21
CA TYR A 38 2.36 -4.67 -15.86
C TYR A 38 1.94 -3.24 -15.53
N SER A 39 2.88 -2.42 -15.04
CA SER A 39 2.65 -1.01 -14.72
C SER A 39 2.51 -0.14 -15.96
N ALA A 40 3.12 -0.51 -17.08
CA ALA A 40 3.08 0.25 -18.31
C ALA A 40 1.65 0.48 -18.85
N LYS A 41 0.73 -0.43 -18.53
CA LYS A 41 -0.70 -0.32 -18.84
C LYS A 41 -1.54 0.27 -17.69
N SER A 42 -0.93 0.50 -16.54
CA SER A 42 -1.61 0.99 -15.35
C SER A 42 -1.64 2.51 -15.32
N TYR A 43 -2.82 3.07 -15.05
CA TYR A 43 -3.01 4.51 -14.83
C TYR A 43 -2.16 5.05 -13.66
N ILE A 44 -1.81 4.18 -12.73
CA ILE A 44 -1.07 4.48 -11.49
C ILE A 44 0.41 4.79 -11.78
N TYR A 45 0.98 4.16 -12.81
CA TYR A 45 2.38 4.29 -13.17
C TYR A 45 2.53 4.77 -14.61
N PRO A 46 2.49 6.06 -14.83
CA PRO A 46 2.86 6.58 -16.13
C PRO A 46 4.37 6.37 -16.30
N GLY A 47 4.79 5.38 -17.08
CA GLY A 47 6.14 5.34 -17.62
C GLY A 47 6.48 6.68 -18.27
N LYS A 48 7.76 6.95 -18.55
CA LYS A 48 8.21 8.24 -19.15
C LYS A 48 7.34 8.68 -20.33
N TYR A 49 6.89 7.73 -21.15
CA TYR A 49 6.02 7.98 -22.32
C TYR A 49 4.61 8.45 -21.90
N ASN A 50 3.99 7.79 -20.94
CA ASN A 50 2.67 8.19 -20.45
C ASN A 50 2.70 9.54 -19.72
N LYS A 51 3.80 9.86 -19.03
CA LYS A 51 4.02 11.16 -18.38
C LYS A 51 4.05 12.29 -19.45
N PHE A 52 4.75 12.05 -20.54
CA PHE A 52 4.82 12.99 -21.67
C PHE A 52 3.46 13.18 -22.35
N LEU A 53 2.75 12.08 -22.68
CA LEU A 53 1.41 12.13 -23.28
C LEU A 53 0.41 12.85 -22.38
N ARG A 54 0.42 12.60 -21.08
CA ARG A 54 -0.48 13.28 -20.13
C ARG A 54 -0.22 14.78 -20.10
N LYS A 55 1.06 15.17 -20.12
CA LYS A 55 1.43 16.60 -20.18
C LYS A 55 0.90 17.25 -21.45
N ILE A 56 1.01 16.60 -22.62
CA ILE A 56 0.45 17.10 -23.89
C ILE A 56 -1.07 17.21 -23.82
N LEU A 57 -1.73 16.24 -23.19
CA LEU A 57 -3.19 16.22 -23.03
C LEU A 57 -3.71 17.14 -21.91
N GLY A 58 -2.83 17.93 -21.27
CA GLY A 58 -3.20 18.82 -20.16
C GLY A 58 -3.66 18.08 -18.90
N LYS A 59 -3.36 16.78 -18.76
CA LYS A 59 -3.72 15.99 -17.59
C LYS A 59 -2.62 16.07 -16.53
N GLU A 60 -2.97 16.55 -15.36
CA GLU A 60 -2.05 16.61 -14.23
C GLU A 60 -1.62 15.22 -13.76
N ILE A 61 -0.39 15.13 -13.27
CA ILE A 61 0.17 13.94 -12.62
C ILE A 61 0.26 14.19 -11.11
N MET A 62 0.31 13.12 -10.31
CA MET A 62 0.22 13.22 -8.85
C MET A 62 1.30 14.12 -8.25
N CYS A 63 2.55 14.05 -8.73
CA CYS A 63 3.63 14.89 -8.23
C CYS A 63 3.36 16.40 -8.48
N ASP A 64 2.76 16.78 -9.60
CA ASP A 64 2.43 18.18 -9.87
C ASP A 64 1.27 18.64 -8.97
N VAL A 65 0.25 17.78 -8.78
CA VAL A 65 -0.89 18.05 -7.89
C VAL A 65 -0.41 18.24 -6.46
N LEU A 66 0.42 17.32 -5.97
CA LEU A 66 0.94 17.38 -4.61
C LEU A 66 1.78 18.63 -4.38
N ARG A 67 2.70 18.97 -5.30
CA ARG A 67 3.52 20.19 -5.21
C ARG A 67 2.68 21.47 -5.16
N LYS A 68 1.59 21.51 -5.91
CA LYS A 68 0.64 22.65 -5.88
C LYS A 68 -0.14 22.72 -4.57
N ALA A 69 -0.46 21.58 -3.96
CA ALA A 69 -1.23 21.50 -2.72
C ALA A 69 -0.40 21.86 -1.48
N ILE A 70 0.88 21.47 -1.42
CA ILE A 70 1.77 21.64 -0.26
C ILE A 70 1.71 23.05 0.36
N PRO A 71 1.76 24.16 -0.40
CA PRO A 71 1.74 25.51 0.18
C PRO A 71 0.45 25.86 0.95
N PHE A 72 -0.61 25.08 0.75
CA PHE A 72 -1.91 25.31 1.38
C PHE A 72 -2.15 24.43 2.60
N ILE A 73 -1.33 23.39 2.81
CA ILE A 73 -1.48 22.42 3.91
C ILE A 73 -0.82 22.96 5.17
N ASP A 74 -1.55 22.95 6.28
CA ASP A 74 -1.03 23.31 7.62
C ASP A 74 -0.63 22.06 8.42
N TYR A 75 -1.40 20.95 8.28
CA TYR A 75 -1.19 19.73 9.04
C TYR A 75 -1.20 18.48 8.15
N PHE A 76 -0.18 17.64 8.36
CA PHE A 76 -0.13 16.28 7.84
C PHE A 76 -0.74 15.34 8.88
N CYS A 77 -1.85 14.69 8.55
CA CYS A 77 -2.62 13.89 9.49
C CYS A 77 -2.51 12.41 9.14
N PHE A 78 -1.86 11.62 9.99
CA PHE A 78 -1.71 10.18 9.82
C PHE A 78 -1.38 9.47 11.14
N TRP A 79 -1.47 8.14 11.15
CA TRP A 79 -1.10 7.34 12.32
C TRP A 79 0.39 6.98 12.33
N ASN A 80 1.05 6.95 11.17
CA ASN A 80 2.47 6.59 11.06
C ASN A 80 3.34 7.84 10.92
N TYR A 81 4.17 8.08 11.91
CA TYR A 81 5.05 9.23 11.96
C TYR A 81 6.20 9.17 10.94
N GLU A 82 6.65 7.96 10.54
CA GLU A 82 7.74 7.79 9.58
C GLU A 82 7.35 8.30 8.18
N ASP A 83 6.08 8.17 7.78
CA ASP A 83 5.58 8.73 6.52
C ASP A 83 5.65 10.26 6.52
N TYR A 84 5.37 10.88 7.67
CA TYR A 84 5.53 12.32 7.83
C TYR A 84 7.00 12.75 7.73
N LEU A 85 7.94 12.03 8.36
CA LEU A 85 9.37 12.31 8.26
C LEU A 85 9.86 12.16 6.81
N LEU A 86 9.39 11.13 6.10
CA LEU A 86 9.64 10.97 4.68
C LEU A 86 9.14 12.18 3.90
N PHE A 87 7.88 12.58 4.12
CA PHE A 87 7.28 13.72 3.44
C PHE A 87 8.07 15.03 3.71
N GLN A 88 8.39 15.30 4.98
CA GLN A 88 9.21 16.49 5.36
C GLN A 88 10.54 16.52 4.63
N ARG A 89 11.27 15.39 4.65
CA ARG A 89 12.58 15.27 4.03
C ARG A 89 12.50 15.50 2.51
N GLU A 90 11.51 14.89 1.87
CA GLU A 90 11.41 14.89 0.42
C GLU A 90 10.90 16.20 -0.17
N TYR A 91 10.08 16.94 0.56
CA TYR A 91 9.50 18.21 0.10
C TYR A 91 10.01 19.44 0.85
N ASN A 92 10.86 19.27 1.86
CA ASN A 92 11.44 20.35 2.67
C ASN A 92 10.36 21.33 3.19
N THR A 93 9.35 20.79 3.90
CA THR A 93 8.20 21.57 4.34
C THR A 93 8.22 21.81 5.87
N ASN A 94 7.53 22.87 6.32
CA ASN A 94 7.29 23.14 7.75
C ASN A 94 5.88 22.72 8.20
N ILE A 95 5.19 21.88 7.41
CA ILE A 95 3.88 21.33 7.73
C ILE A 95 4.00 20.54 9.04
N GLN A 96 3.06 20.75 9.95
CA GLN A 96 3.08 20.09 11.25
C GLN A 96 2.44 18.71 11.19
N PHE A 97 2.98 17.76 11.96
CA PHE A 97 2.35 16.46 12.13
C PHE A 97 1.15 16.52 13.07
N LYS A 98 0.09 15.80 12.75
CA LYS A 98 -1.01 15.55 13.66
C LYS A 98 -1.41 14.08 13.59
N TYR A 99 -1.44 13.42 14.75
CA TYR A 99 -1.89 12.02 14.81
C TYR A 99 -3.36 11.93 14.40
N PHE A 100 -3.65 11.01 13.50
CA PHE A 100 -4.98 10.68 13.03
C PHE A 100 -5.05 9.19 12.67
N ALA A 101 -6.04 8.50 13.23
CA ALA A 101 -6.34 7.10 12.87
C ALA A 101 -7.76 6.97 12.35
N TYR A 102 -7.95 6.11 11.35
CA TYR A 102 -9.24 5.96 10.65
C TYR A 102 -10.29 5.16 11.41
N GLN A 103 -9.87 4.41 12.44
CA GLN A 103 -10.77 3.56 13.21
C GLN A 103 -10.86 4.04 14.66
N ALA A 104 -12.05 4.48 15.06
CA ALA A 104 -12.42 4.43 16.45
C ALA A 104 -12.70 2.95 16.76
N MET A 105 -11.85 2.30 17.54
CA MET A 105 -12.19 1.00 18.12
C MET A 105 -13.32 1.25 19.12
N ASN A 106 -14.50 0.74 18.80
CA ASN A 106 -15.60 0.74 19.77
C ASN A 106 -15.18 -0.12 20.96
N LYS A 107 -15.13 0.49 22.13
CA LYS A 107 -14.79 -0.24 23.37
C LYS A 107 -15.73 -1.41 23.65
N GLU A 108 -16.94 -1.39 23.09
CA GLU A 108 -17.94 -2.45 23.21
C GLU A 108 -17.57 -3.71 22.41
N GLU A 109 -16.87 -3.59 21.28
CA GLU A 109 -16.37 -4.75 20.51
C GLU A 109 -15.19 -5.45 21.20
N GLN A 110 -14.53 -4.81 22.17
CA GLN A 110 -13.41 -5.41 22.92
C GLN A 110 -13.87 -6.32 24.06
N SER A 111 -15.10 -6.16 24.58
CA SER A 111 -15.57 -6.91 25.73
C SER A 111 -16.17 -8.29 25.39
N GLU A 112 -16.53 -8.54 24.14
CA GLU A 112 -17.14 -9.80 23.70
C GLU A 112 -16.15 -10.81 23.09
N ASN A 113 -14.92 -10.39 22.82
CA ASN A 113 -13.86 -11.27 22.35
C ASN A 113 -12.79 -11.52 23.43
N GLU A 114 -13.17 -11.95 24.63
CA GLU A 114 -12.32 -12.87 25.36
C GLU A 114 -12.29 -14.15 24.53
N ILE A 115 -11.40 -14.15 23.53
CA ILE A 115 -10.99 -15.38 22.85
C ILE A 115 -10.49 -16.27 23.97
N GLU A 116 -11.30 -17.26 24.36
CA GLU A 116 -10.80 -18.41 25.11
C GLU A 116 -9.49 -18.78 24.44
N HIS A 117 -8.39 -18.62 25.15
CA HIS A 117 -7.10 -19.15 24.73
C HIS A 117 -7.22 -20.68 24.80
N SER A 118 -8.07 -21.24 23.94
CA SER A 118 -7.99 -22.66 23.63
C SER A 118 -6.57 -22.86 23.08
N SER A 119 -5.93 -23.88 23.55
CA SER A 119 -4.60 -24.33 23.13
C SER A 119 -4.65 -24.77 21.66
N PHE A 120 -4.89 -23.84 20.74
CA PHE A 120 -4.69 -24.09 19.34
C PHE A 120 -3.18 -24.30 19.14
N GLU A 121 -2.78 -25.49 18.75
CA GLU A 121 -1.50 -25.63 18.07
C GLU A 121 -1.46 -24.56 16.99
N LYS A 122 -0.56 -23.58 17.15
CA LYS A 122 -0.45 -22.47 16.19
C LYS A 122 -0.06 -23.10 14.86
N GLU A 123 -1.04 -23.22 13.97
CA GLU A 123 -0.76 -23.66 12.61
C GLU A 123 0.31 -22.76 12.00
N LYS A 124 1.31 -23.37 11.37
CA LYS A 124 2.41 -22.66 10.72
C LYS A 124 1.89 -22.00 9.43
N LYS A 125 1.35 -20.80 9.56
CA LYS A 125 0.76 -20.00 8.47
C LYS A 125 1.41 -18.62 8.38
N ILE A 126 1.63 -18.13 7.17
CA ILE A 126 2.11 -16.78 6.87
C ILE A 126 1.09 -16.12 5.95
N LEU A 127 0.58 -14.96 6.36
CA LEU A 127 -0.24 -14.11 5.53
C LEU A 127 0.65 -13.19 4.70
N ILE A 128 0.50 -13.22 3.37
CA ILE A 128 1.24 -12.38 2.44
C ILE A 128 0.27 -11.42 1.75
N ASN A 129 0.37 -10.14 2.09
CA ASN A 129 -0.47 -9.07 1.56
C ASN A 129 -1.99 -9.26 1.80
N HIS A 130 -2.81 -8.46 1.10
CA HIS A 130 -4.26 -8.45 1.30
C HIS A 130 -5.07 -8.27 0.00
N GLN A 131 -4.42 -7.99 -1.14
CA GLN A 131 -5.12 -7.73 -2.41
C GLN A 131 -4.21 -7.93 -3.63
N ALA A 132 -4.80 -8.22 -4.78
CA ALA A 132 -4.08 -8.33 -6.06
C ALA A 132 -3.80 -6.95 -6.68
N SER A 133 -2.87 -6.18 -6.09
CA SER A 133 -2.45 -4.88 -6.60
C SER A 133 -0.99 -4.85 -7.01
N LEU A 134 -0.63 -3.91 -7.89
CA LEU A 134 0.77 -3.71 -8.30
C LEU A 134 1.64 -3.30 -7.12
N SER A 135 1.18 -2.36 -6.30
CA SER A 135 1.90 -1.83 -5.13
C SER A 135 2.07 -2.83 -3.99
N ALA A 136 1.35 -3.96 -4.03
CA ALA A 136 1.52 -5.02 -3.06
C ALA A 136 2.82 -5.84 -3.26
N ASN A 137 3.54 -5.67 -4.39
CA ASN A 137 4.83 -6.30 -4.67
C ASN A 137 4.90 -7.80 -4.35
N HIS A 138 3.82 -8.54 -4.63
CA HIS A 138 3.69 -9.95 -4.27
C HIS A 138 4.89 -10.80 -4.66
N ILE A 139 5.45 -10.59 -5.87
CA ILE A 139 6.51 -11.44 -6.39
C ILE A 139 7.77 -11.32 -5.54
N SER A 140 8.23 -10.10 -5.25
CA SER A 140 9.41 -9.86 -4.42
C SER A 140 9.23 -10.38 -3.00
N ILE A 141 8.03 -10.19 -2.43
CA ILE A 141 7.72 -10.69 -1.08
C ILE A 141 7.74 -12.21 -1.06
N MET A 142 7.11 -12.88 -2.03
CA MET A 142 7.12 -14.32 -2.15
C MET A 142 8.54 -14.88 -2.33
N GLU A 143 9.37 -14.25 -3.17
CA GLU A 143 10.78 -14.63 -3.34
C GLU A 143 11.57 -14.49 -2.04
N LYS A 144 11.36 -13.38 -1.32
CA LYS A 144 11.99 -13.18 -0.02
C LYS A 144 11.55 -14.21 1.01
N VAL A 145 10.25 -14.53 1.07
CA VAL A 145 9.72 -15.59 1.95
C VAL A 145 10.31 -16.96 1.58
N ALA A 146 10.37 -17.28 0.29
CA ALA A 146 10.96 -18.53 -0.21
C ALA A 146 12.46 -18.65 0.08
N SER A 147 13.19 -17.55 0.26
CA SER A 147 14.61 -17.54 0.60
C SER A 147 14.92 -17.77 2.08
N ILE A 148 13.90 -17.85 2.93
CA ILE A 148 14.06 -18.03 4.38
C ILE A 148 13.74 -19.47 4.75
N ASP A 149 14.76 -20.30 4.97
CA ASP A 149 14.61 -21.74 5.23
C ASP A 149 13.63 -22.07 6.36
N LYS A 150 13.64 -21.29 7.44
CA LYS A 150 12.72 -21.48 8.60
C LYS A 150 11.24 -21.34 8.22
N LEU A 151 10.94 -20.73 7.09
CA LEU A 151 9.56 -20.52 6.62
C LEU A 151 9.11 -21.58 5.60
N ASN A 152 9.97 -22.51 5.21
CA ASN A 152 9.64 -23.54 4.23
C ASN A 152 8.50 -24.47 4.68
N GLU A 153 8.36 -24.71 5.97
CA GLU A 153 7.29 -25.54 6.53
C GLU A 153 5.96 -24.81 6.79
N TYR A 154 5.92 -23.49 6.54
CA TYR A 154 4.72 -22.67 6.73
C TYR A 154 3.83 -22.66 5.48
N SER A 155 2.53 -22.72 5.64
CA SER A 155 1.57 -22.42 4.57
C SER A 155 1.55 -20.91 4.27
N LYS A 156 1.54 -20.55 2.99
CA LYS A 156 1.56 -19.16 2.51
C LYS A 156 0.14 -18.79 2.06
N ILE A 157 -0.57 -18.06 2.91
CA ILE A 157 -1.91 -17.56 2.65
C ILE A 157 -1.81 -16.24 1.90
N ILE A 158 -2.40 -16.16 0.72
CA ILE A 158 -2.32 -14.98 -0.13
C ILE A 158 -3.72 -14.55 -0.56
N PRO A 159 -4.29 -13.50 0.05
CA PRO A 159 -5.59 -12.96 -0.34
C PRO A 159 -5.51 -12.28 -1.72
N LEU A 160 -6.32 -12.76 -2.65
CA LEU A 160 -6.40 -12.29 -4.03
C LEU A 160 -7.85 -12.08 -4.48
N SER A 161 -8.79 -11.98 -3.53
CA SER A 161 -10.22 -11.90 -3.80
C SER A 161 -10.61 -10.63 -4.58
N TYR A 162 -9.86 -9.55 -4.43
CA TYR A 162 -10.08 -8.31 -5.15
C TYR A 162 -8.77 -7.74 -5.72
N GLY A 163 -8.90 -6.76 -6.63
CA GLY A 163 -7.78 -6.14 -7.32
C GLY A 163 -7.74 -6.49 -8.82
N PHE A 164 -6.59 -6.38 -9.44
CA PHE A 164 -6.42 -6.55 -10.89
C PHE A 164 -6.26 -8.03 -11.27
N SER A 165 -7.11 -8.51 -12.20
CA SER A 165 -7.09 -9.90 -12.68
C SER A 165 -5.72 -10.31 -13.26
N SER A 166 -5.03 -9.43 -13.95
CA SER A 166 -3.70 -9.68 -14.51
C SER A 166 -2.65 -9.94 -13.42
N ILE A 167 -2.72 -9.19 -12.31
CA ILE A 167 -1.84 -9.38 -11.15
C ILE A 167 -2.21 -10.66 -10.41
N ARG A 168 -3.50 -10.91 -10.21
CA ARG A 168 -3.99 -12.18 -9.63
C ARG A 168 -3.42 -13.39 -10.38
N ASN A 169 -3.57 -13.40 -11.69
CA ASN A 169 -3.09 -14.53 -12.52
C ASN A 169 -1.57 -14.70 -12.44
N LEU A 170 -0.82 -13.60 -12.41
CA LEU A 170 0.62 -13.64 -12.22
C LEU A 170 0.98 -14.24 -10.86
N VAL A 171 0.37 -13.77 -9.78
CA VAL A 171 0.63 -14.24 -8.42
C VAL A 171 0.25 -15.72 -8.27
N LEU A 172 -0.88 -16.14 -8.85
CA LEU A 172 -1.29 -17.55 -8.86
C LEU A 172 -0.25 -18.44 -9.54
N LYS A 173 0.25 -18.02 -10.70
CA LYS A 173 1.27 -18.75 -11.44
C LYS A 173 2.57 -18.87 -10.67
N GLU A 174 3.12 -17.75 -10.22
CA GLU A 174 4.40 -17.71 -9.54
C GLU A 174 4.33 -18.32 -8.13
N GLY A 175 3.23 -18.12 -7.39
CA GLY A 175 3.04 -18.71 -6.07
C GLY A 175 2.98 -20.24 -6.10
N ARG A 176 2.24 -20.83 -7.05
CA ARG A 176 2.23 -22.29 -7.25
C ARG A 176 3.61 -22.83 -7.59
N LYS A 177 4.37 -22.11 -8.43
CA LYS A 177 5.73 -22.50 -8.80
C LYS A 177 6.69 -22.47 -7.61
N MET A 178 6.58 -21.46 -6.72
CA MET A 178 7.50 -21.27 -5.60
C MET A 178 7.17 -22.15 -4.39
N PHE A 179 5.90 -22.33 -4.08
CA PHE A 179 5.45 -22.92 -2.82
C PHE A 179 4.70 -24.25 -2.97
N GLY A 180 4.34 -24.66 -4.19
CA GLY A 180 3.60 -25.90 -4.44
C GLY A 180 2.31 -25.99 -3.64
N GLU A 181 2.14 -27.05 -2.85
CA GLU A 181 0.95 -27.31 -2.02
C GLU A 181 0.83 -26.34 -0.82
N GLN A 182 1.93 -25.73 -0.40
CA GLN A 182 1.91 -24.74 0.68
C GLN A 182 1.36 -23.37 0.24
N PHE A 183 1.08 -23.19 -1.05
CA PHE A 183 0.48 -21.98 -1.59
C PHE A 183 -1.04 -22.02 -1.44
N ILE A 184 -1.60 -21.18 -0.58
CA ILE A 184 -3.04 -21.11 -0.30
C ILE A 184 -3.57 -19.75 -0.76
N PRO A 185 -4.03 -19.62 -2.03
CA PRO A 185 -4.64 -18.39 -2.51
C PRO A 185 -6.09 -18.28 -2.05
N ILE A 186 -6.49 -17.13 -1.51
CA ILE A 186 -7.89 -16.82 -1.20
C ILE A 186 -8.47 -16.01 -2.35
N LEU A 187 -9.38 -16.63 -3.13
CA LEU A 187 -9.94 -16.04 -4.35
C LEU A 187 -11.36 -15.48 -4.17
N SER A 188 -12.08 -15.97 -3.17
CA SER A 188 -13.41 -15.49 -2.79
C SER A 188 -13.32 -14.42 -1.70
N TYR A 189 -14.32 -13.54 -1.65
CA TYR A 189 -14.48 -12.63 -0.54
C TYR A 189 -14.78 -13.42 0.74
N MET A 190 -14.04 -13.11 1.79
CA MET A 190 -14.30 -13.66 3.13
C MET A 190 -15.08 -12.62 3.93
N PRO A 191 -16.21 -12.97 4.53
CA PRO A 191 -16.92 -12.07 5.44
C PRO A 191 -16.07 -11.79 6.70
N LYS A 192 -16.33 -10.64 7.36
CA LYS A 192 -15.50 -10.13 8.47
C LYS A 192 -15.34 -11.14 9.62
N ASN A 193 -16.34 -11.99 9.84
CA ASN A 193 -16.35 -13.03 10.89
C ASN A 193 -15.50 -14.28 10.54
N GLU A 194 -15.03 -14.41 9.30
CA GLU A 194 -14.18 -15.51 8.84
C GLU A 194 -12.70 -15.08 8.67
N TYR A 195 -12.42 -13.81 8.93
CA TYR A 195 -11.10 -13.19 8.80
C TYR A 195 -10.41 -13.25 10.16
#